data_1305bbf4cd5038d90ae0e976562d46aa
#
_entry.id   1305bbf4cd5038d90ae0e976562d46aa
#
_cell.length_a   1.000
_cell.length_b   1.000
_cell.length_c   1.000
_cell.angle_alpha   90.00
_cell.angle_beta   90.00
_cell.angle_gamma   90.00
#
_symmetry.space_group_name_H-M   'P 1'
#
loop_
_entity.id
_entity.type
_entity.pdbx_description
1 polymer ?
#
loop_
_entity_poly.entity_id
_entity_poly.type
_entity_poly.pdbx_seq_one_letter_code
_entity_poly.pdbx_strand_id
1 'polypeptide(L)'
;AGELILSAEDFGHYLIAQLNNGSYQGVSLLSPSSMDEMHQPPINTSYGMGWEVQHFQNVQVLAHDGAVPGYTTVMFLVPEKNMAFAMVMNTYNPMLGFRVSRVPGNILRMLLGQDTIQLNEILFRQIIYVLVMLIPLLHFLAVVMTLRRVRSWGRGAPFSPQTQIARDVALPLIWNAVIAYVLLVTLPKAFEVDISTMILVQPDAGW
;
A
#
# COMPACT_ATOMS: atom_id res chain seq x y z
N ALA A 1 -6.81 15.26 7.17
CA ALA A 1 -6.76 15.05 8.62
C ALA A 1 -7.47 13.73 8.90
N GLY A 2 -6.73 12.68 9.19
CA GLY A 2 -7.28 11.36 9.42
C GLY A 2 -6.77 10.80 10.74
N GLU A 3 -7.11 11.40 11.86
CA GLU A 3 -6.59 10.97 13.17
C GLU A 3 -7.72 10.54 14.12
N LEU A 4 -8.83 10.07 13.55
CA LEU A 4 -9.95 9.60 14.34
C LEU A 4 -9.65 8.18 14.87
N ILE A 5 -9.64 8.01 16.19
CA ILE A 5 -9.45 6.73 16.85
C ILE A 5 -10.81 6.25 17.33
N LEU A 6 -11.30 5.16 16.77
CA LEU A 6 -12.61 4.58 17.06
C LEU A 6 -12.52 3.08 17.25
N SER A 7 -13.43 2.51 18.03
CA SER A 7 -13.67 1.09 18.02
C SER A 7 -14.49 0.66 16.80
N ALA A 8 -14.55 -0.63 16.49
CA ALA A 8 -15.42 -1.14 15.44
C ALA A 8 -16.92 -0.88 15.74
N GLU A 9 -17.28 -0.84 17.01
CA GLU A 9 -18.64 -0.52 17.46
C GLU A 9 -18.98 0.95 17.19
N ASP A 10 -18.08 1.89 17.51
CA ASP A 10 -18.27 3.31 17.23
C ASP A 10 -18.39 3.57 15.72
N PHE A 11 -17.61 2.85 14.90
CA PHE A 11 -17.79 2.90 13.45
C PHE A 11 -19.19 2.43 13.03
N GLY A 12 -19.71 1.38 13.66
CA GLY A 12 -21.09 0.92 13.44
C GLY A 12 -22.11 2.02 13.74
N HIS A 13 -21.99 2.71 14.86
CA HIS A 13 -22.86 3.84 15.23
C HIS A 13 -22.78 4.98 14.21
N TYR A 14 -21.57 5.33 13.77
CA TYR A 14 -21.37 6.34 12.74
C TYR A 14 -22.05 5.94 11.42
N LEU A 15 -21.88 4.70 10.95
CA LEU A 15 -22.48 4.22 9.71
C LEU A 15 -24.01 4.16 9.80
N ILE A 16 -24.58 3.82 10.95
CA ILE A 16 -26.03 3.88 11.20
C ILE A 16 -26.54 5.32 11.07
N ALA A 17 -25.83 6.30 11.63
CA ALA A 17 -26.19 7.71 11.50
C ALA A 17 -26.16 8.16 10.02
N GLN A 18 -25.16 7.69 9.26
CA GLN A 18 -25.05 7.98 7.82
C GLN A 18 -26.22 7.41 7.01
N LEU A 19 -26.61 6.15 7.28
CA LEU A 19 -27.77 5.49 6.64
C LEU A 19 -29.10 6.14 7.01
N ASN A 20 -29.21 6.65 8.23
CA ASN A 20 -30.42 7.27 8.76
C ASN A 20 -30.49 8.79 8.51
N ASN A 21 -29.93 9.27 7.39
CA ASN A 21 -29.97 10.67 7.00
C ASN A 21 -29.51 11.64 8.10
N GLY A 22 -28.40 11.29 8.77
CA GLY A 22 -27.80 12.12 9.80
C GLY A 22 -28.42 11.97 11.19
N SER A 23 -29.25 10.96 11.43
CA SER A 23 -29.91 10.76 12.73
C SER A 23 -29.44 9.47 13.40
N TYR A 24 -29.19 9.54 14.70
CA TYR A 24 -28.83 8.39 15.53
C TYR A 24 -29.56 8.46 16.88
N GLN A 25 -30.22 7.37 17.27
CA GLN A 25 -30.98 7.24 18.53
C GLN A 25 -31.95 8.41 18.81
N GLY A 26 -32.60 8.92 17.76
CA GLY A 26 -33.55 10.04 17.87
C GLY A 26 -32.91 11.42 17.93
N VAL A 27 -31.59 11.51 17.87
CA VAL A 27 -30.85 12.78 17.78
C VAL A 27 -30.46 13.05 16.32
N SER A 28 -30.83 14.21 15.78
CA SER A 28 -30.38 14.66 14.48
C SER A 28 -29.01 15.31 14.63
N LEU A 29 -28.00 14.73 14.01
CA LEU A 29 -26.61 15.24 13.95
C LEU A 29 -26.43 16.19 12.76
N LEU A 30 -27.06 15.87 11.64
CA LEU A 30 -27.07 16.64 10.40
C LEU A 30 -28.46 16.61 9.79
N SER A 31 -28.78 17.64 8.99
CA SER A 31 -30.01 17.60 8.19
C SER A 31 -29.89 16.59 7.05
N PRO A 32 -31.02 16.03 6.55
CA PRO A 32 -31.00 15.17 5.37
C PRO A 32 -30.32 15.84 4.17
N SER A 33 -30.57 17.13 3.93
CA SER A 33 -29.94 17.87 2.84
C SER A 33 -28.43 18.01 2.99
N SER A 34 -27.91 18.14 4.22
CA SER A 34 -26.48 18.18 4.49
C SER A 34 -25.85 16.80 4.31
N MET A 35 -26.60 15.72 4.60
CA MET A 35 -26.14 14.35 4.32
C MET A 35 -26.06 14.09 2.81
N ASP A 36 -27.06 14.52 2.05
CA ASP A 36 -27.02 14.40 0.58
C ASP A 36 -25.86 15.18 -0.01
N GLU A 37 -25.60 16.39 0.47
CA GLU A 37 -24.44 17.19 0.06
C GLU A 37 -23.10 16.51 0.40
N MET A 38 -22.99 15.91 1.58
CA MET A 38 -21.79 15.17 2.01
C MET A 38 -21.52 13.98 1.08
N HIS A 39 -22.53 13.28 0.64
CA HIS A 39 -22.44 12.09 -0.19
C HIS A 39 -22.32 12.38 -1.69
N GLN A 40 -22.38 13.64 -2.10
CA GLN A 40 -22.23 14.05 -3.51
C GLN A 40 -20.86 14.65 -3.73
N PRO A 41 -20.06 14.11 -4.67
CA PRO A 41 -18.80 14.73 -5.02
C PRO A 41 -19.03 15.99 -5.84
N PRO A 42 -18.15 17.00 -5.74
CA PRO A 42 -18.13 18.13 -6.65
C PRO A 42 -17.96 17.68 -8.11
N ILE A 43 -18.40 18.55 -9.03
CA ILE A 43 -18.28 18.29 -10.48
C ILE A 43 -16.82 17.95 -10.84
N ASN A 44 -16.64 16.89 -11.64
CA ASN A 44 -15.34 16.37 -12.08
C ASN A 44 -14.45 15.75 -10.98
N THR A 45 -15.02 15.37 -9.86
CA THR A 45 -14.32 14.58 -8.83
C THR A 45 -15.12 13.34 -8.46
N SER A 46 -14.48 12.37 -7.83
CA SER A 46 -15.14 11.21 -7.20
C SER A 46 -15.16 11.31 -5.68
N TYR A 47 -14.61 12.38 -5.10
CA TYR A 47 -14.46 12.54 -3.65
C TYR A 47 -15.33 13.69 -3.13
N GLY A 48 -16.28 13.34 -2.26
CA GLY A 48 -17.13 14.28 -1.55
C GLY A 48 -16.54 14.69 -0.19
N MET A 49 -17.40 15.01 0.76
CA MET A 49 -16.97 15.39 2.12
C MET A 49 -16.62 14.13 2.95
N GLY A 50 -15.40 13.59 2.75
CA GLY A 50 -14.93 12.40 3.46
C GLY A 50 -15.38 11.07 2.84
N TRP A 51 -15.98 11.07 1.65
CA TRP A 51 -16.42 9.89 0.96
C TRP A 51 -15.93 9.86 -0.48
N GLU A 52 -15.33 8.74 -0.87
CA GLU A 52 -15.10 8.41 -2.27
C GLU A 52 -16.39 7.79 -2.83
N VAL A 53 -16.93 8.39 -3.87
CA VAL A 53 -18.17 7.95 -4.51
C VAL A 53 -17.83 7.08 -5.70
N GLN A 54 -18.17 5.82 -5.60
CA GLN A 54 -17.92 4.82 -6.62
C GLN A 54 -19.25 4.21 -7.09
N HIS A 55 -19.27 3.70 -8.33
CA HIS A 55 -20.38 2.92 -8.83
C HIS A 55 -19.92 1.49 -9.06
N PHE A 56 -20.55 0.57 -8.35
CA PHE A 56 -20.31 -0.84 -8.51
C PHE A 56 -21.49 -1.45 -9.26
N GLN A 57 -21.28 -1.71 -10.54
CA GLN A 57 -22.36 -1.95 -11.51
C GLN A 57 -23.33 -0.74 -11.55
N ASN A 58 -24.56 -0.86 -11.13
CA ASN A 58 -25.52 0.25 -11.10
C ASN A 58 -25.86 0.70 -9.67
N VAL A 59 -25.03 0.34 -8.69
CA VAL A 59 -25.24 0.66 -7.28
C VAL A 59 -24.20 1.67 -6.83
N GLN A 60 -24.63 2.77 -6.26
CA GLN A 60 -23.73 3.74 -5.65
C GLN A 60 -23.13 3.17 -4.36
N VAL A 61 -21.83 3.27 -4.24
CA VAL A 61 -21.07 2.88 -3.06
C VAL A 61 -20.25 4.08 -2.60
N LEU A 62 -20.42 4.47 -1.36
CA LEU A 62 -19.59 5.45 -0.69
C LEU A 62 -18.52 4.68 0.08
N ALA A 63 -17.28 5.02 -0.12
CA ALA A 63 -16.15 4.35 0.50
C ALA A 63 -15.22 5.35 1.19
N HIS A 64 -14.60 4.94 2.27
CA HIS A 64 -13.44 5.63 2.83
C HIS A 64 -12.50 4.62 3.43
N ASP A 65 -11.23 4.79 3.21
CA ASP A 65 -10.18 3.98 3.81
C ASP A 65 -9.24 4.83 4.67
N GLY A 66 -8.51 4.18 5.52
CA GLY A 66 -7.51 4.80 6.38
C GLY A 66 -6.37 3.83 6.66
N ALA A 67 -5.16 4.37 6.70
CA ALA A 67 -3.98 3.60 7.03
C ALA A 67 -3.03 4.45 7.87
N VAL A 68 -2.58 3.87 8.98
CA VAL A 68 -1.50 4.38 9.82
C VAL A 68 -0.58 3.22 10.17
N PRO A 69 0.66 3.46 10.63
CA PRO A 69 1.54 2.38 11.05
C PRO A 69 0.85 1.40 12.00
N GLY A 70 0.75 0.12 11.60
CA GLY A 70 0.12 -0.95 12.37
C GLY A 70 -1.38 -1.12 12.20
N TYR A 71 -2.09 -0.19 11.53
CA TYR A 71 -3.55 -0.28 11.39
C TYR A 71 -4.01 0.09 9.98
N THR A 72 -5.03 -0.63 9.52
CA THR A 72 -5.76 -0.29 8.29
C THR A 72 -7.25 -0.37 8.58
N THR A 73 -8.00 0.58 8.07
CA THR A 73 -9.47 0.62 8.20
C THR A 73 -10.10 0.82 6.83
N VAL A 74 -11.30 0.32 6.67
CA VAL A 74 -12.12 0.60 5.50
C VAL A 74 -13.58 0.60 5.92
N MET A 75 -14.36 1.49 5.33
CA MET A 75 -15.81 1.49 5.48
C MET A 75 -16.47 1.64 4.12
N PHE A 76 -17.62 1.01 3.98
CA PHE A 76 -18.50 1.13 2.83
C PHE A 76 -19.91 1.44 3.30
N LEU A 77 -20.57 2.29 2.52
CA LEU A 77 -21.96 2.64 2.67
C LEU A 77 -22.65 2.42 1.33
N VAL A 78 -23.76 1.70 1.33
CA VAL A 78 -24.60 1.43 0.17
C VAL A 78 -26.01 1.91 0.48
N PRO A 79 -26.30 3.22 0.31
CA PRO A 79 -27.56 3.81 0.75
C PRO A 79 -28.78 3.15 0.12
N GLU A 80 -28.73 2.85 -1.17
CA GLU A 80 -29.83 2.23 -1.92
C GLU A 80 -30.23 0.84 -1.39
N LYS A 81 -29.30 0.16 -0.71
CA LYS A 81 -29.52 -1.16 -0.08
C LYS A 81 -29.72 -1.08 1.42
N ASN A 82 -29.65 0.10 1.99
CA ASN A 82 -29.64 0.33 3.44
C ASN A 82 -28.60 -0.57 4.15
N MET A 83 -27.41 -0.64 3.58
CA MET A 83 -26.32 -1.47 4.08
C MET A 83 -25.05 -0.64 4.26
N ALA A 84 -24.33 -0.96 5.31
CA ALA A 84 -22.99 -0.45 5.53
C ALA A 84 -22.15 -1.49 6.27
N PHE A 85 -20.82 -1.40 6.11
CA PHE A 85 -19.93 -2.11 7.00
C PHE A 85 -18.62 -1.35 7.18
N ALA A 86 -17.99 -1.57 8.30
CA ALA A 86 -16.63 -1.14 8.56
C ALA A 86 -15.76 -2.34 8.93
N MET A 87 -14.51 -2.29 8.53
CA MET A 87 -13.50 -3.27 8.90
C MET A 87 -12.29 -2.55 9.47
N VAL A 88 -11.88 -2.95 10.67
CA VAL A 88 -10.69 -2.44 11.35
C VAL A 88 -9.69 -3.59 11.43
N MET A 89 -8.51 -3.38 10.91
CA MET A 89 -7.46 -4.39 10.86
C MET A 89 -6.23 -3.90 11.63
N ASN A 90 -5.78 -4.70 12.59
CA ASN A 90 -4.53 -4.47 13.31
C ASN A 90 -3.34 -4.93 12.47
N THR A 91 -3.24 -4.39 11.27
CA THR A 91 -2.14 -4.63 10.34
C THR A 91 -2.06 -3.50 9.32
N TYR A 92 -0.85 -3.15 8.95
CA TYR A 92 -0.57 -2.28 7.82
C TYR A 92 0.68 -2.79 7.13
N ASN A 93 0.58 -3.06 5.84
CA ASN A 93 1.72 -3.45 5.04
C ASN A 93 1.59 -2.80 3.65
N PRO A 94 2.39 -1.76 3.34
CA PRO A 94 2.32 -1.05 2.07
C PRO A 94 2.51 -1.94 0.85
N MET A 95 3.37 -2.97 0.95
CA MET A 95 3.57 -3.92 -0.15
C MET A 95 2.42 -4.92 -0.32
N LEU A 96 1.61 -5.10 0.71
CA LEU A 96 0.42 -5.95 0.68
C LEU A 96 -0.88 -5.14 0.73
N GLY A 97 -0.80 -3.81 0.65
CA GLY A 97 -1.94 -2.91 0.78
C GLY A 97 -3.06 -3.23 -0.21
N PHE A 98 -2.73 -3.55 -1.45
CA PHE A 98 -3.70 -4.00 -2.45
C PHE A 98 -4.38 -5.35 -2.10
N ARG A 99 -3.79 -6.18 -1.23
CA ARG A 99 -4.41 -7.42 -0.72
C ARG A 99 -5.34 -7.12 0.42
N VAL A 100 -4.92 -6.25 1.31
CA VAL A 100 -5.73 -5.81 2.45
C VAL A 100 -6.99 -5.11 1.95
N SER A 101 -6.91 -4.27 0.90
CA SER A 101 -8.07 -3.64 0.28
C SER A 101 -9.02 -4.62 -0.46
N ARG A 102 -8.57 -5.81 -0.83
CA ARG A 102 -9.42 -6.79 -1.51
C ARG A 102 -10.31 -7.61 -0.59
N VAL A 103 -9.92 -7.81 0.66
CA VAL A 103 -10.79 -8.49 1.64
C VAL A 103 -12.10 -7.70 1.80
N PRO A 104 -12.07 -6.40 2.14
CA PRO A 104 -13.29 -5.60 2.21
C PRO A 104 -14.03 -5.50 0.86
N GLY A 105 -13.30 -5.37 -0.24
CA GLY A 105 -13.89 -5.38 -1.58
C GLY A 105 -14.65 -6.68 -1.90
N ASN A 106 -14.11 -7.83 -1.51
CA ASN A 106 -14.80 -9.11 -1.66
C ASN A 106 -15.99 -9.25 -0.71
N ILE A 107 -15.90 -8.73 0.52
CA ILE A 107 -17.05 -8.67 1.42
C ILE A 107 -18.16 -7.82 0.81
N LEU A 108 -17.84 -6.65 0.27
CA LEU A 108 -18.81 -5.80 -0.43
C LEU A 108 -19.45 -6.55 -1.60
N ARG A 109 -18.66 -7.26 -2.43
CA ARG A 109 -19.18 -8.07 -3.53
C ARG A 109 -20.15 -9.15 -3.04
N MET A 110 -19.80 -9.88 -2.00
CA MET A 110 -20.67 -10.89 -1.39
C MET A 110 -21.99 -10.28 -0.88
N LEU A 111 -21.92 -9.13 -0.20
CA LEU A 111 -23.11 -8.40 0.28
C LEU A 111 -24.00 -7.92 -0.88
N LEU A 112 -23.41 -7.63 -2.03
CA LEU A 112 -24.15 -7.27 -3.25
C LEU A 112 -24.55 -8.48 -4.11
N GLY A 113 -24.35 -9.71 -3.61
CA GLY A 113 -24.73 -10.94 -4.32
C GLY A 113 -23.84 -11.29 -5.51
N GLN A 114 -22.58 -10.89 -5.45
CA GLN A 114 -21.62 -11.06 -6.55
C GLN A 114 -20.50 -12.03 -6.20
N ASP A 115 -19.91 -12.60 -7.24
CA ASP A 115 -18.76 -13.48 -7.09
C ASP A 115 -17.53 -12.71 -6.57
N THR A 116 -16.82 -13.34 -5.68
CA THR A 116 -15.55 -12.81 -5.16
C THR A 116 -14.46 -12.91 -6.22
N ILE A 117 -13.56 -11.94 -6.22
CA ILE A 117 -12.36 -12.00 -7.07
C ILE A 117 -11.32 -12.87 -6.37
N GLN A 118 -11.02 -14.02 -7.00
CA GLN A 118 -9.91 -14.85 -6.55
C GLN A 118 -8.59 -14.22 -7.00
N LEU A 119 -7.64 -14.20 -6.09
CA LEU A 119 -6.28 -13.78 -6.37
C LEU A 119 -5.41 -15.02 -6.58
N ASN A 120 -4.64 -15.01 -7.64
CA ASN A 120 -3.50 -15.93 -7.75
C ASN A 120 -2.34 -15.40 -6.88
N GLU A 121 -2.58 -15.38 -5.57
CA GLU A 121 -1.71 -14.74 -4.59
C GLU A 121 -0.40 -15.46 -4.41
N ILE A 122 -0.43 -16.78 -4.61
CA ILE A 122 0.73 -17.65 -4.41
C ILE A 122 1.84 -17.23 -5.37
N LEU A 123 1.51 -17.06 -6.65
CA LEU A 123 2.49 -16.71 -7.67
C LEU A 123 3.11 -15.32 -7.43
N PHE A 124 2.30 -14.32 -7.14
CA PHE A 124 2.80 -12.96 -6.90
C PHE A 124 3.70 -12.90 -5.66
N ARG A 125 3.29 -13.54 -4.58
CA ARG A 125 4.10 -13.64 -3.35
C ARG A 125 5.41 -14.36 -3.62
N GLN A 126 5.38 -15.48 -4.35
CA GLN A 126 6.58 -16.23 -4.72
C GLN A 126 7.53 -15.37 -5.54
N ILE A 127 7.03 -14.61 -6.51
CA ILE A 127 7.85 -13.69 -7.32
C ILE A 127 8.54 -12.65 -6.43
N ILE A 128 7.80 -12.00 -5.51
CA ILE A 128 8.39 -11.02 -4.59
C ILE A 128 9.47 -11.66 -3.71
N TYR A 129 9.19 -12.81 -3.09
CA TYR A 129 10.19 -13.49 -2.25
C TYR A 129 11.43 -13.92 -3.05
N VAL A 130 11.24 -14.43 -4.26
CA VAL A 130 12.36 -14.79 -5.14
C VAL A 130 13.19 -13.55 -5.47
N LEU A 131 12.56 -12.42 -5.81
CA LEU A 131 13.27 -11.18 -6.09
C LEU A 131 14.04 -10.65 -4.87
N VAL A 132 13.40 -10.63 -3.70
CA VAL A 132 14.04 -10.20 -2.45
C VAL A 132 15.23 -11.08 -2.09
N MET A 133 15.15 -12.40 -2.33
CA MET A 133 16.27 -13.33 -2.06
C MET A 133 17.36 -13.28 -3.13
N LEU A 134 16.99 -12.98 -4.39
CA LEU A 134 17.97 -12.89 -5.49
C LEU A 134 18.87 -11.66 -5.35
N ILE A 135 18.38 -10.52 -4.86
CA ILE A 135 19.19 -9.31 -4.73
C ILE A 135 20.43 -9.54 -3.86
N PRO A 136 20.34 -9.99 -2.59
CA PRO A 136 21.53 -10.23 -1.77
C PRO A 136 22.42 -11.35 -2.34
N LEU A 137 21.83 -12.38 -2.94
CA LEU A 137 22.60 -13.44 -3.59
C LEU A 137 23.44 -12.92 -4.75
N LEU A 138 22.85 -12.11 -5.62
CA LEU A 138 23.56 -11.48 -6.75
C LEU A 138 24.66 -10.54 -6.27
N HIS A 139 24.41 -9.77 -5.20
CA HIS A 139 25.44 -8.92 -4.58
C HIS A 139 26.59 -9.76 -4.01
N PHE A 140 26.27 -10.83 -3.29
CA PHE A 140 27.30 -11.74 -2.76
C PHE A 140 28.16 -12.33 -3.89
N LEU A 141 27.53 -12.83 -4.95
CA LEU A 141 28.24 -13.36 -6.12
C LEU A 141 29.10 -12.28 -6.80
N ALA A 142 28.59 -11.05 -6.93
CA ALA A 142 29.34 -9.94 -7.49
C ALA A 142 30.58 -9.61 -6.64
N VAL A 143 30.47 -9.59 -5.30
CA VAL A 143 31.60 -9.41 -4.40
C VAL A 143 32.63 -10.53 -4.56
N VAL A 144 32.20 -11.80 -4.57
CA VAL A 144 33.10 -12.96 -4.75
C VAL A 144 33.82 -12.88 -6.09
N MET A 145 33.11 -12.53 -7.16
CA MET A 145 33.73 -12.38 -8.50
C MET A 145 34.74 -11.22 -8.52
N THR A 146 34.40 -10.09 -7.91
CA THR A 146 35.34 -8.96 -7.80
C THR A 146 36.60 -9.34 -7.04
N LEU A 147 36.46 -10.00 -5.89
CA LEU A 147 37.60 -10.48 -5.10
C LEU A 147 38.49 -11.47 -5.88
N ARG A 148 37.87 -12.39 -6.62
CA ARG A 148 38.62 -13.35 -7.49
C ARG A 148 39.39 -12.61 -8.59
N ARG A 149 38.77 -11.60 -9.24
CA ARG A 149 39.40 -10.81 -10.30
C ARG A 149 40.56 -9.97 -9.73
N VAL A 150 40.38 -9.30 -8.60
CA VAL A 150 41.45 -8.52 -7.94
C VAL A 150 42.61 -9.41 -7.55
N ARG A 151 42.37 -10.62 -7.04
CA ARG A 151 43.42 -11.60 -6.71
C ARG A 151 44.19 -12.09 -7.95
N SER A 152 43.60 -12.04 -9.13
CA SER A 152 44.26 -12.43 -10.39
C SER A 152 45.01 -11.27 -11.06
N TRP A 153 44.97 -10.07 -10.53
CA TRP A 153 45.72 -8.93 -11.07
C TRP A 153 47.23 -9.22 -11.08
N GLY A 154 47.87 -8.88 -12.16
CA GLY A 154 49.32 -9.11 -12.33
C GLY A 154 49.68 -10.53 -12.82
N ARG A 155 48.72 -11.45 -12.99
CA ARG A 155 48.97 -12.80 -13.53
C ARG A 155 48.61 -12.88 -15.02
N GLY A 156 49.24 -12.04 -15.87
CA GLY A 156 49.01 -12.08 -17.32
C GLY A 156 47.64 -11.54 -17.75
N ALA A 157 47.10 -10.57 -17.03
CA ALA A 157 45.82 -9.98 -17.37
C ALA A 157 45.91 -9.20 -18.73
N PRO A 158 44.94 -9.38 -19.61
CA PRO A 158 44.94 -8.82 -20.96
C PRO A 158 44.68 -7.29 -21.00
N PHE A 159 44.44 -6.69 -19.87
CA PHE A 159 44.05 -5.26 -19.76
C PHE A 159 45.07 -4.42 -19.01
N SER A 160 45.14 -3.14 -19.32
CA SER A 160 45.93 -2.20 -18.55
C SER A 160 45.48 -2.10 -17.10
N PRO A 161 46.35 -1.74 -16.14
CA PRO A 161 45.96 -1.58 -14.73
C PRO A 161 44.80 -0.61 -14.54
N GLN A 162 44.72 0.46 -15.32
CA GLN A 162 43.64 1.44 -15.28
C GLN A 162 42.30 0.84 -15.71
N THR A 163 42.31 0.03 -16.78
CA THR A 163 41.08 -0.67 -17.24
C THR A 163 40.63 -1.70 -16.23
N GLN A 164 41.54 -2.38 -15.54
CA GLN A 164 41.20 -3.35 -14.49
C GLN A 164 40.57 -2.64 -13.31
N ILE A 165 41.12 -1.52 -12.84
CA ILE A 165 40.54 -0.71 -11.77
C ILE A 165 39.15 -0.21 -12.17
N ALA A 166 38.99 0.34 -13.36
CA ALA A 166 37.70 0.85 -13.84
C ALA A 166 36.62 -0.26 -13.85
N ARG A 167 36.96 -1.43 -14.41
CA ARG A 167 35.99 -2.55 -14.54
C ARG A 167 35.70 -3.27 -13.25
N ASP A 168 36.73 -3.56 -12.45
CA ASP A 168 36.62 -4.49 -11.34
C ASP A 168 36.37 -3.79 -10.00
N VAL A 169 36.57 -2.47 -9.94
CA VAL A 169 36.34 -1.67 -8.73
C VAL A 169 35.36 -0.52 -8.98
N ALA A 170 35.64 0.37 -9.93
CA ALA A 170 34.86 1.57 -10.11
C ALA A 170 33.43 1.27 -10.59
N LEU A 171 33.25 0.43 -11.60
CA LEU A 171 31.91 0.06 -12.09
C LEU A 171 31.03 -0.61 -11.02
N PRO A 172 31.49 -1.62 -10.26
CA PRO A 172 30.71 -2.18 -9.17
C PRO A 172 30.38 -1.16 -8.08
N LEU A 173 31.29 -0.27 -7.71
CA LEU A 173 31.02 0.77 -6.72
C LEU A 173 29.96 1.76 -7.21
N ILE A 174 30.07 2.24 -8.45
CA ILE A 174 29.06 3.12 -9.06
C ILE A 174 27.70 2.43 -9.07
N TRP A 175 27.65 1.17 -9.49
CA TRP A 175 26.41 0.39 -9.54
C TRP A 175 25.76 0.26 -8.14
N ASN A 176 26.55 -0.09 -7.13
CA ASN A 176 26.05 -0.14 -5.75
C ASN A 176 25.59 1.23 -5.23
N ALA A 177 26.31 2.30 -5.58
CA ALA A 177 25.90 3.66 -5.22
C ALA A 177 24.57 4.06 -5.88
N VAL A 178 24.36 3.68 -7.15
CA VAL A 178 23.09 3.90 -7.85
C VAL A 178 21.95 3.12 -7.19
N ILE A 179 22.17 1.85 -6.88
CA ILE A 179 21.15 1.04 -6.15
C ILE A 179 20.84 1.66 -4.80
N ALA A 180 21.86 2.00 -4.03
CA ALA A 180 21.66 2.64 -2.72
C ALA A 180 20.90 3.96 -2.85
N TYR A 181 21.20 4.79 -3.84
CA TYR A 181 20.48 6.03 -4.10
C TYR A 181 19.00 5.78 -4.46
N VAL A 182 18.74 4.79 -5.31
CA VAL A 182 17.36 4.42 -5.66
C VAL A 182 16.59 3.94 -4.42
N LEU A 183 17.18 3.07 -3.61
CA LEU A 183 16.51 2.51 -2.44
C LEU A 183 16.32 3.53 -1.30
N LEU A 184 17.32 4.38 -1.06
CA LEU A 184 17.31 5.29 0.08
C LEU A 184 16.74 6.67 -0.21
N VAL A 185 16.65 7.07 -1.47
CA VAL A 185 16.21 8.40 -1.86
C VAL A 185 15.04 8.37 -2.83
N THR A 186 15.16 7.60 -3.93
CA THR A 186 14.15 7.65 -5.00
C THR A 186 12.86 6.95 -4.59
N LEU A 187 12.95 5.75 -4.02
CA LEU A 187 11.76 4.99 -3.59
C LEU A 187 11.01 5.69 -2.44
N PRO A 188 11.64 6.11 -1.34
CA PRO A 188 10.94 6.85 -0.29
C PRO A 188 10.22 8.09 -0.83
N LYS A 189 10.87 8.88 -1.69
CA LYS A 189 10.25 10.06 -2.31
C LYS A 189 9.07 9.69 -3.22
N ALA A 190 9.19 8.62 -4.00
CA ALA A 190 8.12 8.18 -4.90
C ALA A 190 6.88 7.69 -4.15
N PHE A 191 7.07 7.17 -2.95
CA PHE A 191 5.98 6.73 -2.07
C PHE A 191 5.59 7.79 -1.02
N GLU A 192 6.19 8.98 -1.06
CA GLU A 192 5.97 10.06 -0.09
C GLU A 192 6.16 9.62 1.38
N VAL A 193 7.08 8.69 1.61
CA VAL A 193 7.40 8.12 2.93
C VAL A 193 8.85 8.40 3.26
N ASP A 194 9.15 8.72 4.50
CA ASP A 194 10.54 8.79 4.95
C ASP A 194 11.09 7.39 5.29
N ILE A 195 12.42 7.27 5.35
CA ILE A 195 13.10 5.99 5.63
C ILE A 195 12.73 5.46 7.02
N SER A 196 12.55 6.32 8.02
CA SER A 196 12.19 5.91 9.38
C SER A 196 10.81 5.27 9.40
N THR A 197 9.88 5.82 8.64
CA THR A 197 8.55 5.25 8.45
C THR A 197 8.63 3.90 7.72
N MET A 198 9.46 3.78 6.68
CA MET A 198 9.64 2.49 5.99
C MET A 198 10.19 1.40 6.92
N ILE A 199 11.19 1.72 7.73
CA ILE A 199 11.77 0.79 8.72
C ILE A 199 10.72 0.40 9.78
N LEU A 200 9.93 1.36 10.25
CA LEU A 200 8.91 1.14 11.28
C LEU A 200 7.76 0.26 10.79
N VAL A 201 7.34 0.46 9.54
CA VAL A 201 6.16 -0.19 8.95
C VAL A 201 6.51 -1.53 8.30
N GLN A 202 7.74 -1.68 7.84
CA GLN A 202 8.28 -2.90 7.24
C GLN A 202 9.67 -3.21 7.77
N PRO A 203 9.78 -3.67 9.02
CA PRO A 203 11.07 -3.99 9.60
C PRO A 203 11.83 -5.04 8.77
N ASP A 204 11.12 -5.99 8.16
CA ASP A 204 11.71 -7.05 7.32
C ASP A 204 12.35 -6.52 6.01
N ALA A 205 11.96 -5.35 5.55
CA ALA A 205 12.52 -4.70 4.37
C ALA A 205 13.55 -3.62 4.72
N GLY A 206 13.59 -3.17 5.96
CA GLY A 206 14.49 -2.13 6.45
C GLY A 206 15.82 -2.64 6.97
N TRP A 207 16.01 -3.94 7.11
CA TRP A 207 17.24 -4.64 7.48
C TRP A 207 17.84 -5.34 6.27
#